data_c27c4dc58625622295418b4a6aea4924
#
_entry.id   c27c4dc58625622295418b4a6aea4924
#
_cell.length_a   1.000
_cell.length_b   1.000
_cell.length_c   1.000
_cell.angle_alpha   90.00
_cell.angle_beta   90.00
_cell.angle_gamma   90.00
#
_symmetry.space_group_name_H-M   'P 1'
#
loop_
_entity.id
_entity.type
_entity.pdbx_description
1 polymer ?
#
loop_
_entity_poly.entity_id
_entity_poly.type
_entity_poly.pdbx_seq_one_letter_code
_entity_poly.pdbx_strand_id
1 'polypeptide(L)'
;APVSRESAPVLNNILLAAATATVLLGTLYPLIREALSGEAISVGPPYFNLTFVPLMAALGIILPAGPLLAWKRGDLRGVGQRLWLAALISVACGLAAYALVSPRKAFGAAGLALGAWLICGAVAELVERTRAFRVSAGESWRRLVGLPRGAWGMTLAHFGLGVFILGACYETGWKAEAAEALAPGGSLNVGAYHLVLDQVSDVDGPNYNADRGIIRASKGGRPVCTAEPERRFYPAGGQTTSEVAICYEGVSHLYIVLGERRTSPGGAPVWLIRAYWNPWATLLFLGPAIMALGGVLSLSDRRLRLGVARTRREQPA
;
A
#
# COMPACT_ATOMS: atom_id res chain seq x y z
N ALA A 1 3.62 12.17 32.73
CA ALA A 1 4.95 11.88 32.17
C ALA A 1 4.92 12.19 30.67
N PRO A 2 6.01 12.71 30.06
CA PRO A 2 6.03 13.02 28.63
C PRO A 2 5.83 11.79 27.76
N VAL A 3 6.13 10.60 28.26
CA VAL A 3 5.86 9.32 27.61
C VAL A 3 4.82 8.56 28.43
N SER A 4 3.61 8.45 27.90
CA SER A 4 2.50 7.74 28.57
C SER A 4 1.47 7.32 27.51
N ARG A 5 0.55 6.44 27.92
CA ARG A 5 -0.60 6.08 27.08
C ARG A 5 -1.52 7.27 26.78
N GLU A 6 -1.44 8.33 27.54
CA GLU A 6 -2.22 9.56 27.33
C GLU A 6 -1.55 10.48 26.29
N SER A 7 -0.22 10.54 26.26
CA SER A 7 0.53 11.38 25.30
C SER A 7 0.66 10.74 23.92
N ALA A 8 0.58 9.41 23.82
CA ALA A 8 0.68 8.73 22.54
C ALA A 8 -0.39 9.16 21.50
N PRO A 9 -1.69 9.28 21.84
CA PRO A 9 -2.70 9.82 20.92
C PRO A 9 -2.47 11.29 20.55
N VAL A 10 -1.93 12.10 21.46
CA VAL A 10 -1.61 13.51 21.16
C VAL A 10 -0.51 13.59 20.11
N LEU A 11 0.57 12.82 20.28
CA LEU A 11 1.65 12.76 19.30
C LEU A 11 1.17 12.20 17.97
N ASN A 12 0.35 11.15 18.00
CA ASN A 12 -0.29 10.60 16.80
C ASN A 12 -1.10 11.67 16.05
N ASN A 13 -1.93 12.43 16.77
CA ASN A 13 -2.78 13.46 16.16
C ASN A 13 -1.95 14.62 15.59
N ILE A 14 -0.86 15.02 16.26
CA ILE A 14 0.06 16.05 15.75
C ILE A 14 0.71 15.57 14.43
N LEU A 15 1.24 14.36 14.39
CA LEU A 15 1.86 13.80 13.19
C LEU A 15 0.86 13.65 12.05
N LEU A 16 -0.35 13.18 12.33
CA LEU A 16 -1.42 13.07 11.34
C LEU A 16 -1.88 14.44 10.82
N ALA A 17 -2.05 15.42 11.71
CA ALA A 17 -2.41 16.78 11.32
C ALA A 17 -1.32 17.42 10.43
N ALA A 18 -0.05 17.26 10.81
CA ALA A 18 1.08 17.74 9.99
C ALA A 18 1.12 17.04 8.63
N ALA A 19 0.93 15.71 8.59
CA ALA A 19 0.88 14.95 7.34
C ALA A 19 -0.30 15.39 6.46
N THR A 20 -1.47 15.61 7.05
CA THR A 20 -2.65 16.13 6.34
C THR A 20 -2.40 17.52 5.76
N ALA A 21 -1.82 18.43 6.54
CA ALA A 21 -1.47 19.76 6.06
C ALA A 21 -0.45 19.71 4.92
N THR A 22 0.54 18.83 5.02
CA THR A 22 1.54 18.60 3.96
C THR A 22 0.88 18.14 2.65
N VAL A 23 -0.02 17.16 2.71
CA VAL A 23 -0.74 16.67 1.52
C VAL A 23 -1.65 17.76 0.96
N LEU A 24 -2.39 18.47 1.83
CA LEU A 24 -3.28 19.54 1.42
C LEU A 24 -2.52 20.66 0.69
N LEU A 25 -1.39 21.10 1.23
CA LEU A 25 -0.53 22.10 0.59
C LEU A 25 0.01 21.59 -0.75
N GLY A 26 0.52 20.36 -0.81
CA GLY A 26 1.05 19.79 -2.06
C GLY A 26 0.01 19.63 -3.16
N THR A 27 -1.26 19.39 -2.80
CA THR A 27 -2.35 19.21 -3.76
C THR A 27 -3.01 20.54 -4.17
N LEU A 28 -3.20 21.47 -3.24
CA LEU A 28 -3.87 22.74 -3.51
C LEU A 28 -2.93 23.81 -4.08
N TYR A 29 -1.65 23.80 -3.72
CA TYR A 29 -0.70 24.82 -4.14
C TYR A 29 -0.61 24.96 -5.67
N PRO A 30 -0.52 23.88 -6.48
CA PRO A 30 -0.57 23.98 -7.94
C PRO A 30 -1.83 24.67 -8.45
N LEU A 31 -2.99 24.29 -7.93
CA LEU A 31 -4.30 24.85 -8.33
C LEU A 31 -4.41 26.36 -8.00
N ILE A 32 -3.97 26.74 -6.81
CA ILE A 32 -3.97 28.13 -6.36
C ILE A 32 -3.01 28.96 -7.24
N ARG A 33 -1.82 28.43 -7.53
CA ARG A 33 -0.83 29.09 -8.37
C ARG A 33 -1.34 29.32 -9.78
N GLU A 34 -1.93 28.29 -10.39
CA GLU A 34 -2.52 28.38 -11.73
C GLU A 34 -3.65 29.41 -11.77
N ALA A 35 -4.53 29.40 -10.76
CA ALA A 35 -5.64 30.37 -10.68
C ALA A 35 -5.18 31.81 -10.49
N LEU A 36 -4.07 32.07 -9.78
CA LEU A 36 -3.59 33.43 -9.48
C LEU A 36 -2.62 33.98 -10.51
N SER A 37 -1.77 33.15 -11.10
CA SER A 37 -0.68 33.56 -11.99
C SER A 37 -0.79 33.02 -13.41
N GLY A 38 -1.73 32.11 -13.68
CA GLY A 38 -1.84 31.40 -14.96
C GLY A 38 -0.70 30.39 -15.23
N GLU A 39 0.24 30.23 -14.29
CA GLU A 39 1.35 29.30 -14.43
C GLU A 39 0.98 27.92 -13.89
N ALA A 40 0.90 26.91 -14.76
CA ALA A 40 0.73 25.54 -14.36
C ALA A 40 2.06 24.98 -13.81
N ILE A 41 2.05 24.62 -12.52
CA ILE A 41 3.17 23.93 -11.87
C ILE A 41 2.73 22.55 -11.44
N SER A 42 3.68 21.63 -11.29
CA SER A 42 3.42 20.26 -10.80
C SER A 42 4.18 20.02 -9.51
N VAL A 43 3.48 19.54 -8.51
CA VAL A 43 4.07 19.03 -7.26
C VAL A 43 4.04 17.51 -7.33
N GLY A 44 5.22 16.90 -7.41
CA GLY A 44 5.39 15.48 -7.66
C GLY A 44 6.00 14.69 -6.48
N PRO A 45 6.40 13.44 -6.73
CA PRO A 45 6.96 12.54 -5.72
C PRO A 45 8.09 13.12 -4.88
N PRO A 46 9.01 13.97 -5.39
CA PRO A 46 10.10 14.53 -4.57
C PRO A 46 9.59 15.32 -3.36
N TYR A 47 8.53 16.11 -3.53
CA TYR A 47 7.92 16.85 -2.43
C TYR A 47 7.37 15.92 -1.35
N PHE A 48 6.54 14.94 -1.74
CA PHE A 48 5.92 14.02 -0.79
C PHE A 48 6.95 13.11 -0.11
N ASN A 49 7.98 12.69 -0.84
CA ASN A 49 9.05 11.87 -0.28
C ASN A 49 9.85 12.63 0.79
N LEU A 50 10.04 13.94 0.62
CA LEU A 50 10.79 14.76 1.57
C LEU A 50 9.96 15.19 2.77
N THR A 51 8.65 15.40 2.62
CA THR A 51 7.80 16.02 3.64
C THR A 51 6.87 15.01 4.32
N PHE A 52 6.14 14.21 3.56
CA PHE A 52 5.14 13.27 4.08
C PHE A 52 5.77 11.97 4.63
N VAL A 53 6.73 11.39 3.89
CA VAL A 53 7.32 10.10 4.27
C VAL A 53 8.02 10.14 5.64
N PRO A 54 8.82 11.15 6.01
CA PRO A 54 9.42 11.21 7.34
C PRO A 54 8.41 11.28 8.48
N LEU A 55 7.31 12.03 8.30
CA LEU A 55 6.23 12.12 9.29
C LEU A 55 5.55 10.76 9.50
N MET A 56 5.23 10.08 8.39
CA MET A 56 4.58 8.77 8.46
C MET A 56 5.52 7.66 8.92
N ALA A 57 6.82 7.76 8.63
CA ALA A 57 7.83 6.84 9.15
C ALA A 57 7.96 6.97 10.68
N ALA A 58 8.04 8.20 11.19
CA ALA A 58 8.06 8.46 12.62
C ALA A 58 6.80 7.91 13.32
N LEU A 59 5.62 8.14 12.72
CA LEU A 59 4.36 7.60 13.21
C LEU A 59 4.39 6.06 13.22
N GLY A 60 4.82 5.43 12.12
CA GLY A 60 4.90 3.98 11.98
C GLY A 60 5.84 3.33 13.00
N ILE A 61 6.97 3.98 13.32
CA ILE A 61 7.91 3.51 14.35
C ILE A 61 7.27 3.49 15.73
N ILE A 62 6.49 4.52 16.06
CA ILE A 62 5.89 4.69 17.40
C ILE A 62 4.62 3.84 17.56
N LEU A 63 3.92 3.55 16.46
CA LEU A 63 2.59 2.94 16.47
C LEU A 63 2.49 1.64 17.28
N PRO A 64 3.39 0.63 17.14
CA PRO A 64 3.32 -0.60 17.93
C PRO A 64 3.57 -0.43 19.43
N ALA A 65 4.23 0.66 19.83
CA ALA A 65 4.50 0.93 21.23
C ALA A 65 3.24 1.47 21.96
N GLY A 66 2.39 2.21 21.26
CA GLY A 66 1.21 2.88 21.86
C GLY A 66 0.33 1.96 22.70
N PRO A 67 -0.17 0.84 22.18
CA PRO A 67 -1.02 -0.10 22.93
C PRO A 67 -0.36 -0.77 24.11
N LEU A 68 0.97 -0.84 24.12
CA LEU A 68 1.77 -1.49 25.16
C LEU A 68 2.22 -0.55 26.27
N LEU A 69 2.03 0.77 26.10
CA LEU A 69 2.34 1.76 27.12
C LEU A 69 1.39 1.66 28.32
N ALA A 70 1.96 1.82 29.51
CA ALA A 70 1.19 1.90 30.74
C ALA A 70 0.47 3.26 30.87
N TRP A 71 -0.66 3.26 31.58
CA TRP A 71 -1.40 4.47 31.91
C TRP A 71 -0.61 5.36 32.87
N LYS A 72 -0.45 6.65 32.57
CA LYS A 72 0.23 7.69 33.39
C LYS A 72 1.75 7.59 33.52
N ARG A 73 2.37 6.41 33.45
CA ARG A 73 3.83 6.22 33.52
C ARG A 73 4.28 5.30 32.40
N GLY A 74 4.99 5.84 31.42
CA GLY A 74 5.55 5.05 30.33
C GLY A 74 6.72 4.21 30.83
N ASP A 75 6.58 2.89 30.75
CA ASP A 75 7.67 1.96 30.90
C ASP A 75 8.23 1.60 29.53
N LEU A 76 9.13 2.45 29.01
CA LEU A 76 9.80 2.21 27.73
C LEU A 76 10.64 0.94 27.74
N ARG A 77 11.24 0.58 28.89
CA ARG A 77 12.04 -0.63 29.03
C ARG A 77 11.15 -1.87 28.89
N GLY A 78 10.00 -1.88 29.57
CA GLY A 78 9.04 -2.98 29.45
C GLY A 78 8.44 -3.07 28.03
N VAL A 79 8.18 -1.97 27.35
CA VAL A 79 7.75 -1.96 25.95
C VAL A 79 8.85 -2.55 25.06
N GLY A 80 10.10 -2.12 25.22
CA GLY A 80 11.25 -2.67 24.49
C GLY A 80 11.41 -4.19 24.70
N GLN A 81 11.22 -4.66 25.93
CA GLN A 81 11.26 -6.10 26.23
C GLN A 81 10.13 -6.91 25.58
N ARG A 82 8.99 -6.31 25.27
CA ARG A 82 7.87 -6.97 24.58
C ARG A 82 8.02 -6.92 23.06
N LEU A 83 8.68 -5.88 22.53
CA LEU A 83 8.85 -5.66 21.11
C LEU A 83 10.23 -6.07 20.55
N TRP A 84 11.15 -6.59 21.40
CA TRP A 84 12.51 -6.90 20.96
C TRP A 84 12.55 -7.89 19.79
N LEU A 85 11.69 -8.93 19.84
CA LEU A 85 11.61 -9.93 18.78
C LEU A 85 11.03 -9.32 17.50
N ALA A 86 10.01 -8.47 17.62
CA ALA A 86 9.47 -7.72 16.49
C ALA A 86 10.56 -6.83 15.85
N ALA A 87 11.35 -6.13 16.67
CA ALA A 87 12.47 -5.32 16.21
C ALA A 87 13.54 -6.16 15.50
N LEU A 88 13.91 -7.31 16.08
CA LEU A 88 14.90 -8.21 15.48
C LEU A 88 14.43 -8.72 14.10
N ILE A 89 13.19 -9.20 14.00
CA ILE A 89 12.61 -9.66 12.73
C ILE A 89 12.57 -8.52 11.71
N SER A 90 12.16 -7.33 12.12
CA SER A 90 12.07 -6.16 11.24
C SER A 90 13.44 -5.74 10.70
N VAL A 91 14.45 -5.70 11.56
CA VAL A 91 15.83 -5.40 11.16
C VAL A 91 16.36 -6.49 10.24
N ALA A 92 16.12 -7.77 10.56
CA ALA A 92 16.54 -8.88 9.70
C ALA A 92 15.87 -8.82 8.31
N CYS A 93 14.57 -8.52 8.24
CA CYS A 93 13.86 -8.29 6.97
C CYS A 93 14.45 -7.12 6.18
N GLY A 94 14.74 -6.01 6.83
CA GLY A 94 15.37 -4.84 6.19
C GLY A 94 16.78 -5.14 5.67
N LEU A 95 17.60 -5.82 6.45
CA LEU A 95 18.95 -6.22 6.04
C LEU A 95 18.93 -7.24 4.90
N ALA A 96 18.05 -8.24 4.95
CA ALA A 96 17.87 -9.19 3.86
C ALA A 96 17.40 -8.49 2.57
N ALA A 97 16.44 -7.58 2.68
CA ALA A 97 15.98 -6.77 1.55
C ALA A 97 17.13 -5.92 0.98
N TYR A 98 17.91 -5.26 1.83
CA TYR A 98 19.05 -4.45 1.43
C TYR A 98 20.15 -5.27 0.73
N ALA A 99 20.43 -6.47 1.21
CA ALA A 99 21.41 -7.37 0.62
C ALA A 99 21.00 -7.88 -0.79
N LEU A 100 19.69 -7.97 -1.05
CA LEU A 100 19.13 -8.42 -2.33
C LEU A 100 18.92 -7.27 -3.34
N VAL A 101 19.22 -6.02 -2.97
CA VAL A 101 18.87 -4.84 -3.76
C VAL A 101 20.11 -3.99 -4.03
N SER A 102 20.09 -3.29 -5.17
CA SER A 102 21.08 -2.25 -5.48
C SER A 102 21.03 -1.13 -4.42
N PRO A 103 22.17 -0.52 -4.04
CA PRO A 103 22.25 0.57 -3.04
C PRO A 103 21.29 1.75 -3.32
N ARG A 104 20.92 1.96 -4.58
CA ARG A 104 19.95 3.00 -4.99
C ARG A 104 18.53 2.78 -4.45
N LYS A 105 18.23 1.60 -3.91
CA LYS A 105 16.89 1.20 -3.42
C LYS A 105 16.84 1.03 -1.88
N ALA A 106 17.80 1.59 -1.15
CA ALA A 106 17.89 1.48 0.31
C ALA A 106 16.61 1.94 1.05
N PHE A 107 15.91 2.96 0.53
CA PHE A 107 14.62 3.40 1.09
C PHE A 107 13.54 2.31 1.01
N GLY A 108 13.52 1.49 -0.04
CA GLY A 108 12.62 0.34 -0.15
C GLY A 108 12.85 -0.68 0.96
N ALA A 109 14.14 -0.98 1.25
CA ALA A 109 14.51 -1.91 2.34
C ALA A 109 14.09 -1.39 3.72
N ALA A 110 14.29 -0.09 3.99
CA ALA A 110 13.83 0.56 5.21
C ALA A 110 12.28 0.51 5.35
N GLY A 111 11.57 0.71 4.25
CA GLY A 111 10.13 0.59 4.22
C GLY A 111 9.64 -0.84 4.47
N LEU A 112 10.32 -1.86 3.93
CA LEU A 112 10.03 -3.26 4.22
C LEU A 112 10.28 -3.60 5.71
N ALA A 113 11.35 -3.07 6.31
CA ALA A 113 11.58 -3.18 7.74
C ALA A 113 10.43 -2.55 8.55
N LEU A 114 9.95 -1.37 8.15
CA LEU A 114 8.84 -0.68 8.81
C LEU A 114 7.52 -1.47 8.67
N GLY A 115 7.22 -2.02 7.49
CA GLY A 115 6.05 -2.86 7.29
C GLY A 115 6.10 -4.12 8.17
N ALA A 116 7.24 -4.81 8.22
CA ALA A 116 7.47 -5.94 9.11
C ALA A 116 7.34 -5.56 10.59
N TRP A 117 7.85 -4.38 10.99
CA TRP A 117 7.71 -3.83 12.35
C TRP A 117 6.25 -3.67 12.76
N LEU A 118 5.42 -3.11 11.89
CA LEU A 118 4.00 -2.91 12.15
C LEU A 118 3.25 -4.23 12.27
N ILE A 119 3.50 -5.18 11.37
CA ILE A 119 2.89 -6.52 11.41
C ILE A 119 3.29 -7.26 12.68
N CYS A 120 4.60 -7.35 12.95
CA CYS A 120 5.11 -8.03 14.14
C CYS A 120 4.65 -7.32 15.42
N GLY A 121 4.55 -5.99 15.43
CA GLY A 121 4.02 -5.22 16.54
C GLY A 121 2.55 -5.50 16.82
N ALA A 122 1.71 -5.60 15.78
CA ALA A 122 0.31 -5.98 15.91
C ALA A 122 0.15 -7.42 16.45
N VAL A 123 1.00 -8.34 16.00
CA VAL A 123 1.05 -9.72 16.52
C VAL A 123 1.52 -9.73 17.97
N ALA A 124 2.58 -8.99 18.31
CA ALA A 124 3.09 -8.90 19.68
C ALA A 124 2.03 -8.35 20.65
N GLU A 125 1.26 -7.35 20.24
CA GLU A 125 0.13 -6.85 21.02
C GLU A 125 -0.90 -7.95 21.28
N LEU A 126 -1.24 -8.75 20.29
CA LEU A 126 -2.19 -9.85 20.41
C LEU A 126 -1.66 -10.93 21.36
N VAL A 127 -0.38 -11.29 21.24
CA VAL A 127 0.33 -12.23 22.15
C VAL A 127 0.26 -11.74 23.60
N GLU A 128 0.52 -10.46 23.85
CA GLU A 128 0.45 -9.89 25.21
C GLU A 128 -0.98 -9.90 25.76
N ARG A 129 -1.99 -9.56 24.96
CA ARG A 129 -3.41 -9.56 25.38
C ARG A 129 -3.93 -10.93 25.70
N THR A 130 -3.53 -11.95 24.94
CA THR A 130 -3.93 -13.34 25.13
C THR A 130 -3.08 -14.06 26.18
N ARG A 131 -1.95 -13.46 26.60
CA ARG A 131 -0.90 -14.09 27.40
C ARG A 131 -0.41 -15.40 26.78
N ALA A 132 -0.35 -15.47 25.44
CA ALA A 132 0.15 -16.62 24.72
C ALA A 132 1.56 -17.00 25.24
N PHE A 133 1.83 -18.29 25.33
CA PHE A 133 3.06 -18.88 25.90
C PHE A 133 3.24 -18.70 27.43
N ARG A 134 2.33 -17.98 28.12
CA ARG A 134 2.37 -17.78 29.58
C ARG A 134 1.25 -18.50 30.31
N VAL A 135 0.24 -18.96 29.58
CA VAL A 135 -0.89 -19.75 30.06
C VAL A 135 -1.11 -20.94 29.10
N SER A 136 -2.02 -21.84 29.45
CA SER A 136 -2.32 -22.99 28.58
C SER A 136 -2.90 -22.50 27.22
N ALA A 137 -2.72 -23.33 26.17
CA ALA A 137 -3.24 -23.00 24.83
C ALA A 137 -4.76 -22.77 24.83
N GLY A 138 -5.52 -23.59 25.59
CA GLY A 138 -6.97 -23.42 25.74
C GLY A 138 -7.36 -22.09 26.40
N GLU A 139 -6.61 -21.67 27.40
CA GLU A 139 -6.82 -20.37 28.06
C GLU A 139 -6.48 -19.20 27.13
N SER A 140 -5.36 -19.30 26.41
CA SER A 140 -4.98 -18.29 25.39
C SER A 140 -6.06 -18.17 24.31
N TRP A 141 -6.58 -19.29 23.82
CA TRP A 141 -7.65 -19.32 22.84
C TRP A 141 -8.94 -18.69 23.38
N ARG A 142 -9.35 -19.03 24.59
CA ARG A 142 -10.51 -18.43 25.25
C ARG A 142 -10.38 -16.90 25.37
N ARG A 143 -9.18 -16.41 25.72
CA ARG A 143 -8.88 -14.98 25.77
C ARG A 143 -8.92 -14.32 24.41
N LEU A 144 -8.39 -14.98 23.38
CA LEU A 144 -8.39 -14.51 22.00
C LEU A 144 -9.82 -14.29 21.49
N VAL A 145 -10.68 -15.31 21.65
CA VAL A 145 -12.09 -15.22 21.22
C VAL A 145 -12.88 -14.22 22.07
N GLY A 146 -12.51 -14.06 23.35
CA GLY A 146 -13.13 -13.10 24.27
C GLY A 146 -12.66 -11.65 24.13
N LEU A 147 -11.74 -11.35 23.21
CA LEU A 147 -11.29 -9.97 22.99
C LEU A 147 -12.44 -9.04 22.54
N PRO A 148 -12.51 -7.81 23.04
CA PRO A 148 -13.47 -6.81 22.55
C PRO A 148 -13.28 -6.54 21.05
N ARG A 149 -14.38 -6.21 20.35
CA ARG A 149 -14.33 -5.86 18.94
C ARG A 149 -13.41 -4.68 18.64
N GLY A 150 -13.36 -3.69 19.52
CA GLY A 150 -12.43 -2.56 19.41
C GLY A 150 -10.96 -2.97 19.49
N ALA A 151 -10.62 -4.00 20.27
CA ALA A 151 -9.25 -4.53 20.32
C ALA A 151 -8.89 -5.23 19.01
N TRP A 152 -9.75 -6.09 18.50
CA TRP A 152 -9.59 -6.72 17.17
C TRP A 152 -9.48 -5.68 16.07
N GLY A 153 -10.36 -4.66 16.10
CA GLY A 153 -10.37 -3.57 15.12
C GLY A 153 -9.04 -2.84 15.07
N MET A 154 -8.45 -2.51 16.22
CA MET A 154 -7.16 -1.84 16.31
C MET A 154 -6.02 -2.75 15.79
N THR A 155 -5.98 -4.00 16.22
CA THR A 155 -4.95 -4.96 15.76
C THR A 155 -5.00 -5.15 14.25
N LEU A 156 -6.20 -5.32 13.67
CA LEU A 156 -6.38 -5.45 12.21
C LEU A 156 -5.98 -4.17 11.47
N ALA A 157 -6.32 -2.99 12.00
CA ALA A 157 -5.93 -1.73 11.37
C ALA A 157 -4.41 -1.56 11.30
N HIS A 158 -3.70 -1.85 12.40
CA HIS A 158 -2.23 -1.77 12.44
C HIS A 158 -1.56 -2.85 11.56
N PHE A 159 -2.10 -4.06 11.59
CA PHE A 159 -1.64 -5.15 10.72
C PHE A 159 -1.83 -4.80 9.23
N GLY A 160 -3.01 -4.31 8.86
CA GLY A 160 -3.34 -3.89 7.49
C GLY A 160 -2.43 -2.76 6.99
N LEU A 161 -2.10 -1.80 7.86
CA LEU A 161 -1.13 -0.75 7.53
C LEU A 161 0.25 -1.34 7.23
N GLY A 162 0.70 -2.31 8.01
CA GLY A 162 1.96 -3.01 7.75
C GLY A 162 1.94 -3.75 6.41
N VAL A 163 0.84 -4.43 6.08
CA VAL A 163 0.64 -5.11 4.78
C VAL A 163 0.69 -4.11 3.62
N PHE A 164 0.02 -2.96 3.76
CA PHE A 164 0.04 -1.89 2.77
C PHE A 164 1.46 -1.37 2.53
N ILE A 165 2.21 -1.07 3.60
CA ILE A 165 3.58 -0.55 3.51
C ILE A 165 4.51 -1.58 2.87
N LEU A 166 4.37 -2.87 3.20
CA LEU A 166 5.14 -3.93 2.51
C LEU A 166 4.87 -3.92 1.01
N GLY A 167 3.60 -3.88 0.60
CA GLY A 167 3.21 -3.81 -0.81
C GLY A 167 3.78 -2.58 -1.51
N ALA A 168 3.59 -1.39 -0.93
CA ALA A 168 4.04 -0.13 -1.50
C ALA A 168 5.56 -0.05 -1.66
N CYS A 169 6.31 -0.48 -0.64
CA CYS A 169 7.77 -0.41 -0.66
C CYS A 169 8.37 -1.49 -1.57
N TYR A 170 7.78 -2.69 -1.60
CA TYR A 170 8.25 -3.75 -2.49
C TYR A 170 7.93 -3.41 -3.96
N GLU A 171 6.74 -2.95 -4.26
CA GLU A 171 6.37 -2.51 -5.61
C GLU A 171 7.32 -1.42 -6.10
N THR A 172 7.49 -0.33 -5.34
CA THR A 172 8.38 0.77 -5.71
C THR A 172 9.84 0.33 -5.87
N GLY A 173 10.30 -0.61 -5.05
CA GLY A 173 11.68 -1.10 -5.05
C GLY A 173 12.00 -2.09 -6.16
N TRP A 174 11.05 -2.93 -6.58
CA TRP A 174 11.32 -4.08 -7.45
C TRP A 174 10.51 -4.11 -8.73
N LYS A 175 9.62 -3.16 -8.97
CA LYS A 175 8.91 -3.09 -10.24
C LYS A 175 9.86 -3.08 -11.43
N ALA A 176 9.44 -3.70 -12.51
CA ALA A 176 10.12 -3.65 -13.79
C ALA A 176 9.19 -3.02 -14.83
N GLU A 177 9.78 -2.24 -15.72
CA GLU A 177 9.09 -1.57 -16.81
C GLU A 177 9.85 -1.83 -18.11
N ALA A 178 9.10 -2.08 -19.18
CA ALA A 178 9.63 -2.15 -20.54
C ALA A 178 8.66 -1.46 -21.50
N ALA A 179 9.20 -0.76 -22.50
CA ALA A 179 8.43 -0.11 -23.54
C ALA A 179 9.14 -0.29 -24.87
N GLU A 180 8.46 -0.86 -25.86
CA GLU A 180 9.02 -1.11 -27.17
C GLU A 180 7.95 -0.98 -28.26
N ALA A 181 8.34 -0.54 -29.45
CA ALA A 181 7.46 -0.50 -30.61
C ALA A 181 7.53 -1.84 -31.35
N LEU A 182 6.45 -2.62 -31.30
CA LEU A 182 6.39 -3.96 -31.83
C LEU A 182 5.46 -4.03 -33.03
N ALA A 183 5.89 -4.78 -34.07
CA ALA A 183 5.01 -5.32 -35.10
C ALA A 183 4.37 -6.63 -34.60
N PRO A 184 3.26 -7.10 -35.18
CA PRO A 184 2.75 -8.44 -34.94
C PRO A 184 3.84 -9.51 -35.13
N GLY A 185 3.97 -10.43 -34.19
CA GLY A 185 5.07 -11.40 -34.06
C GLY A 185 6.28 -10.89 -33.27
N GLY A 186 6.36 -9.58 -32.99
CA GLY A 186 7.41 -8.99 -32.16
C GLY A 186 7.24 -9.31 -30.68
N SER A 187 8.33 -9.20 -29.90
CA SER A 187 8.33 -9.54 -28.49
C SER A 187 9.13 -8.56 -27.66
N LEU A 188 8.82 -8.45 -26.36
CA LEU A 188 9.58 -7.71 -25.38
C LEU A 188 9.66 -8.50 -24.06
N ASN A 189 10.67 -8.18 -23.25
CA ASN A 189 10.82 -8.77 -21.92
C ASN A 189 10.62 -7.71 -20.83
N VAL A 190 9.87 -8.07 -19.78
CA VAL A 190 9.70 -7.24 -18.57
C VAL A 190 9.87 -8.08 -17.32
N GLY A 191 10.91 -7.80 -16.54
CA GLY A 191 11.30 -8.66 -15.42
C GLY A 191 11.59 -10.10 -15.89
N ALA A 192 10.88 -11.06 -15.35
CA ALA A 192 10.98 -12.47 -15.72
C ALA A 192 9.97 -12.92 -16.80
N TYR A 193 9.19 -11.97 -17.34
CA TYR A 193 8.15 -12.27 -18.32
C TYR A 193 8.62 -11.98 -19.74
N HIS A 194 8.23 -12.86 -20.65
CA HIS A 194 8.36 -12.70 -22.09
C HIS A 194 6.97 -12.50 -22.70
N LEU A 195 6.80 -11.41 -23.42
CA LEU A 195 5.56 -10.95 -24.03
C LEU A 195 5.71 -11.00 -25.55
N VAL A 196 4.74 -11.57 -26.24
CA VAL A 196 4.68 -11.62 -27.71
C VAL A 196 3.39 -10.96 -28.16
N LEU A 197 3.49 -9.94 -29.02
CA LEU A 197 2.34 -9.33 -29.69
C LEU A 197 1.95 -10.24 -30.87
N ASP A 198 0.85 -11.00 -30.71
CA ASP A 198 0.43 -11.91 -31.79
C ASP A 198 -0.23 -11.16 -32.93
N GLN A 199 -1.18 -10.30 -32.62
CA GLN A 199 -1.91 -9.50 -33.62
C GLN A 199 -2.49 -8.23 -33.00
N VAL A 200 -2.85 -7.28 -33.85
CA VAL A 200 -3.70 -6.13 -33.52
C VAL A 200 -4.85 -6.10 -34.52
N SER A 201 -6.07 -5.91 -34.02
CA SER A 201 -7.30 -5.85 -34.81
C SER A 201 -8.08 -4.60 -34.48
N ASP A 202 -8.75 -4.05 -35.49
CA ASP A 202 -9.71 -2.97 -35.29
C ASP A 202 -11.01 -3.55 -34.71
N VAL A 203 -11.58 -2.86 -33.71
CA VAL A 203 -12.81 -3.26 -33.01
C VAL A 203 -13.73 -2.05 -32.93
N ASP A 204 -14.97 -2.22 -33.41
CA ASP A 204 -16.02 -1.21 -33.27
C ASP A 204 -16.83 -1.48 -32.01
N GLY A 205 -16.76 -0.54 -31.05
CA GLY A 205 -17.57 -0.55 -29.84
C GLY A 205 -18.87 0.27 -29.99
N PRO A 206 -19.73 0.28 -28.99
CA PRO A 206 -21.02 0.96 -29.07
C PRO A 206 -20.89 2.50 -29.22
N ASN A 207 -19.79 3.10 -28.80
CA ASN A 207 -19.52 4.55 -28.85
C ASN A 207 -18.03 4.88 -29.04
N TYR A 208 -17.22 3.91 -29.43
CA TYR A 208 -15.79 4.06 -29.67
C TYR A 208 -15.33 3.11 -30.78
N ASN A 209 -14.21 3.47 -31.41
CA ASN A 209 -13.43 2.55 -32.24
C ASN A 209 -12.11 2.25 -31.51
N ALA A 210 -11.62 1.03 -31.61
CA ALA A 210 -10.41 0.65 -30.88
C ALA A 210 -9.45 -0.20 -31.70
N ASP A 211 -8.16 -0.01 -31.47
CA ASP A 211 -7.14 -1.01 -31.76
C ASP A 211 -7.09 -1.97 -30.57
N ARG A 212 -7.29 -3.28 -30.78
CA ARG A 212 -7.15 -4.32 -29.76
C ARG A 212 -5.93 -5.18 -30.06
N GLY A 213 -4.98 -5.23 -29.13
CA GLY A 213 -3.82 -6.13 -29.22
C GLY A 213 -4.11 -7.47 -28.55
N ILE A 214 -3.61 -8.56 -29.13
CA ILE A 214 -3.55 -9.87 -28.47
C ILE A 214 -2.08 -10.12 -28.12
N ILE A 215 -1.79 -10.18 -26.81
CA ILE A 215 -0.43 -10.30 -26.27
C ILE A 215 -0.36 -11.55 -25.39
N ARG A 216 0.47 -12.50 -25.76
CA ARG A 216 0.74 -13.68 -24.91
C ARG A 216 1.89 -13.39 -23.97
N ALA A 217 1.66 -13.64 -22.69
CA ALA A 217 2.66 -13.55 -21.64
C ALA A 217 3.08 -14.94 -21.17
N SER A 218 4.38 -15.14 -21.06
CA SER A 218 4.98 -16.38 -20.54
C SER A 218 6.10 -16.06 -19.53
N LYS A 219 6.40 -17.01 -18.65
CA LYS A 219 7.47 -16.92 -17.64
C LYS A 219 8.22 -18.24 -17.57
N GLY A 220 9.52 -18.21 -17.86
CA GLY A 220 10.32 -19.45 -17.95
C GLY A 220 9.76 -20.46 -18.95
N GLY A 221 9.23 -20.02 -20.08
CA GLY A 221 8.62 -20.84 -21.11
C GLY A 221 7.20 -21.37 -20.80
N ARG A 222 6.65 -21.08 -19.62
CA ARG A 222 5.28 -21.48 -19.25
C ARG A 222 4.32 -20.33 -19.55
N PRO A 223 3.14 -20.59 -20.17
CA PRO A 223 2.15 -19.57 -20.41
C PRO A 223 1.59 -19.07 -19.07
N VAL A 224 1.43 -17.75 -18.95
CA VAL A 224 0.84 -17.07 -17.78
C VAL A 224 -0.57 -16.59 -18.12
N CYS A 225 -0.71 -15.83 -19.20
CA CYS A 225 -2.00 -15.30 -19.64
C CYS A 225 -1.94 -14.88 -21.11
N THR A 226 -3.12 -14.65 -21.68
CA THR A 226 -3.31 -13.86 -22.90
C THR A 226 -3.98 -12.56 -22.50
N ALA A 227 -3.35 -11.43 -22.84
CA ALA A 227 -3.80 -10.09 -22.51
C ALA A 227 -4.38 -9.41 -23.75
N GLU A 228 -5.47 -8.67 -23.60
CA GLU A 228 -6.16 -7.97 -24.69
C GLU A 228 -6.28 -6.47 -24.37
N PRO A 229 -5.18 -5.69 -24.32
CA PRO A 229 -5.25 -4.26 -24.14
C PRO A 229 -5.85 -3.58 -25.37
N GLU A 230 -6.62 -2.50 -25.14
CA GLU A 230 -7.23 -1.71 -26.20
C GLU A 230 -6.77 -0.26 -26.16
N ARG A 231 -6.70 0.36 -27.32
CA ARG A 231 -6.60 1.81 -27.47
C ARG A 231 -7.86 2.33 -28.13
N ARG A 232 -8.74 2.93 -27.31
CA ARG A 232 -10.06 3.39 -27.72
C ARG A 232 -10.05 4.85 -28.14
N PHE A 233 -10.70 5.15 -29.24
CA PHE A 233 -11.02 6.51 -29.68
C PHE A 233 -12.51 6.75 -29.58
N TYR A 234 -12.90 7.80 -28.87
CA TYR A 234 -14.30 8.22 -28.67
C TYR A 234 -14.61 9.41 -29.60
N PRO A 235 -15.35 9.19 -30.72
CA PRO A 235 -15.60 10.26 -31.71
C PRO A 235 -16.37 11.46 -31.11
N ALA A 236 -17.31 11.22 -30.20
CA ALA A 236 -18.13 12.27 -29.59
C ALA A 236 -17.32 13.32 -28.80
N GLY A 237 -16.20 12.91 -28.20
CA GLY A 237 -15.34 13.80 -27.40
C GLY A 237 -13.98 14.08 -28.01
N GLY A 238 -13.63 13.43 -29.14
CA GLY A 238 -12.31 13.51 -29.75
C GLY A 238 -11.19 12.94 -28.85
N GLN A 239 -11.53 12.14 -27.85
CA GLN A 239 -10.60 11.64 -26.84
C GLN A 239 -10.12 10.22 -27.16
N THR A 240 -8.85 9.98 -26.88
CA THR A 240 -8.27 8.63 -26.94
C THR A 240 -7.91 8.16 -25.54
N THR A 241 -8.31 6.95 -25.18
CA THR A 241 -7.98 6.30 -23.91
C THR A 241 -7.27 4.98 -24.16
N SER A 242 -6.47 4.52 -23.20
CA SER A 242 -5.87 3.20 -23.21
C SER A 242 -6.56 2.33 -22.17
N GLU A 243 -7.21 1.26 -22.63
CA GLU A 243 -7.76 0.22 -21.78
C GLU A 243 -6.70 -0.85 -21.58
N VAL A 244 -6.27 -0.98 -20.37
CA VAL A 244 -5.16 -1.86 -20.03
C VAL A 244 -5.62 -3.29 -19.81
N ALA A 245 -4.75 -4.25 -20.10
CA ALA A 245 -4.95 -5.62 -19.69
C ALA A 245 -4.07 -5.94 -18.48
N ILE A 246 -4.65 -6.61 -17.49
CA ILE A 246 -3.95 -6.98 -16.25
C ILE A 246 -3.99 -8.50 -16.10
N CYS A 247 -2.80 -9.09 -16.02
CA CYS A 247 -2.65 -10.49 -15.69
C CYS A 247 -2.21 -10.64 -14.23
N TYR A 248 -2.91 -11.45 -13.48
CA TYR A 248 -2.62 -11.73 -12.08
C TYR A 248 -1.80 -13.01 -11.95
N GLU A 249 -0.69 -12.93 -11.22
CA GLU A 249 0.11 -14.09 -10.81
C GLU A 249 0.33 -14.02 -9.29
N GLY A 250 -0.53 -14.69 -8.54
CA GLY A 250 -0.54 -14.62 -7.08
C GLY A 250 -0.81 -13.20 -6.58
N VAL A 251 0.15 -12.60 -5.90
CA VAL A 251 0.07 -11.21 -5.39
C VAL A 251 0.68 -10.17 -6.33
N SER A 252 1.20 -10.61 -7.49
CA SER A 252 1.83 -9.74 -8.49
C SER A 252 0.88 -9.48 -9.66
N HIS A 253 1.07 -8.34 -10.32
CA HIS A 253 0.35 -7.97 -11.53
C HIS A 253 1.31 -7.71 -12.67
N LEU A 254 0.96 -8.22 -13.84
CA LEU A 254 1.54 -7.80 -15.12
C LEU A 254 0.53 -6.87 -15.80
N TYR A 255 0.87 -5.61 -15.93
CA TYR A 255 0.03 -4.54 -16.47
C TYR A 255 0.52 -4.18 -17.86
N ILE A 256 -0.32 -4.32 -18.88
CA ILE A 256 0.05 -4.21 -20.29
C ILE A 256 -0.82 -3.16 -20.95
N VAL A 257 -0.18 -2.23 -21.65
CA VAL A 257 -0.82 -1.11 -22.36
C VAL A 257 -0.50 -1.20 -23.84
N LEU A 258 -1.52 -1.11 -24.67
CA LEU A 258 -1.40 -0.83 -26.09
C LEU A 258 -1.38 0.67 -26.31
N GLY A 259 -0.25 1.20 -26.75
CA GLY A 259 -0.05 2.62 -27.00
C GLY A 259 -0.29 3.00 -28.46
N GLU A 260 0.39 4.04 -28.91
CA GLU A 260 0.19 4.61 -30.24
C GLU A 260 0.69 3.68 -31.37
N ARG A 261 -0.10 3.66 -32.44
CA ARG A 261 0.34 3.12 -33.73
C ARG A 261 1.36 4.07 -34.35
N ARG A 262 2.47 3.51 -34.79
CA ARG A 262 3.55 4.23 -35.49
C ARG A 262 3.90 3.51 -36.78
N THR A 263 4.64 4.17 -37.65
CA THR A 263 5.20 3.55 -38.85
C THR A 263 6.67 3.30 -38.59
N SER A 264 7.09 2.05 -38.79
CA SER A 264 8.51 1.67 -38.70
C SER A 264 9.31 2.29 -39.88
N PRO A 265 10.64 2.38 -39.79
CA PRO A 265 11.47 2.83 -40.91
C PRO A 265 11.25 2.03 -42.21
N GLY A 266 10.78 0.79 -42.09
CA GLY A 266 10.42 -0.08 -43.25
C GLY A 266 8.98 0.07 -43.74
N GLY A 267 8.19 1.05 -43.25
CA GLY A 267 6.81 1.31 -43.66
C GLY A 267 5.75 0.41 -43.01
N ALA A 268 6.12 -0.59 -42.23
CA ALA A 268 5.19 -1.49 -41.57
C ALA A 268 4.59 -0.84 -40.31
N PRO A 269 3.31 -1.07 -39.96
CA PRO A 269 2.71 -0.58 -38.75
C PRO A 269 3.32 -1.28 -37.51
N VAL A 270 3.65 -0.48 -36.50
CA VAL A 270 4.12 -0.93 -35.19
C VAL A 270 3.32 -0.24 -34.11
N TRP A 271 3.15 -0.89 -32.96
CA TRP A 271 2.44 -0.33 -31.81
C TRP A 271 3.39 -0.23 -30.62
N LEU A 272 3.35 0.89 -29.89
CA LEU A 272 4.09 1.05 -28.67
C LEU A 272 3.47 0.19 -27.58
N ILE A 273 4.11 -0.91 -27.22
CA ILE A 273 3.71 -1.75 -26.10
C ILE A 273 4.46 -1.29 -24.86
N ARG A 274 3.72 -0.98 -23.78
CA ARG A 274 4.30 -0.73 -22.46
C ARG A 274 3.85 -1.83 -21.52
N ALA A 275 4.79 -2.43 -20.83
CA ALA A 275 4.52 -3.47 -19.86
C ALA A 275 5.17 -3.14 -18.52
N TYR A 276 4.43 -3.37 -17.46
CA TYR A 276 4.86 -3.14 -16.08
C TYR A 276 4.65 -4.41 -15.29
N TRP A 277 5.70 -4.93 -14.71
CA TRP A 277 5.58 -5.95 -13.70
C TRP A 277 5.55 -5.26 -12.33
N ASN A 278 4.43 -5.38 -11.63
CA ASN A 278 4.17 -4.80 -10.33
C ASN A 278 4.12 -5.93 -9.28
N PRO A 279 5.27 -6.26 -8.65
CA PRO A 279 5.33 -7.29 -7.64
C PRO A 279 4.59 -6.82 -6.37
N TRP A 280 3.86 -7.74 -5.74
CA TRP A 280 3.10 -7.49 -4.51
C TRP A 280 2.04 -6.37 -4.61
N ALA A 281 1.66 -5.96 -5.82
CA ALA A 281 0.67 -4.91 -6.02
C ALA A 281 -0.69 -5.22 -5.35
N THR A 282 -1.07 -6.49 -5.23
CA THR A 282 -2.28 -6.90 -4.50
C THR A 282 -2.26 -6.43 -3.05
N LEU A 283 -1.09 -6.34 -2.40
CA LEU A 283 -0.98 -5.90 -1.01
C LEU A 283 -1.36 -4.42 -0.82
N LEU A 284 -1.23 -3.59 -1.88
CA LEU A 284 -1.67 -2.19 -1.89
C LEU A 284 -3.19 -2.06 -1.69
N PHE A 285 -3.96 -3.08 -2.09
CA PHE A 285 -5.41 -3.13 -1.93
C PHE A 285 -5.81 -3.95 -0.71
N LEU A 286 -5.11 -5.05 -0.45
CA LEU A 286 -5.38 -5.93 0.69
C LEU A 286 -5.14 -5.22 2.03
N GLY A 287 -4.06 -4.43 2.15
CA GLY A 287 -3.77 -3.67 3.35
C GLY A 287 -4.92 -2.75 3.76
N PRO A 288 -5.36 -1.81 2.90
CA PRO A 288 -6.52 -0.95 3.15
C PRO A 288 -7.82 -1.72 3.39
N ALA A 289 -8.05 -2.83 2.71
CA ALA A 289 -9.23 -3.67 2.96
C ALA A 289 -9.24 -4.24 4.39
N ILE A 290 -8.09 -4.73 4.87
CA ILE A 290 -7.92 -5.20 6.26
C ILE A 290 -8.10 -4.02 7.23
N MET A 291 -7.54 -2.84 6.93
CA MET A 291 -7.73 -1.64 7.76
C MET A 291 -9.20 -1.24 7.85
N ALA A 292 -9.92 -1.26 6.74
CA ALA A 292 -11.35 -0.95 6.68
C ALA A 292 -12.17 -1.94 7.51
N LEU A 293 -11.90 -3.24 7.41
CA LEU A 293 -12.51 -4.27 8.25
C LEU A 293 -12.21 -4.01 9.74
N GLY A 294 -10.98 -3.65 10.07
CA GLY A 294 -10.59 -3.25 11.43
C GLY A 294 -11.41 -2.06 11.93
N GLY A 295 -11.58 -1.04 11.09
CA GLY A 295 -12.40 0.15 11.39
C GLY A 295 -13.87 -0.21 11.65
N VAL A 296 -14.48 -1.02 10.77
CA VAL A 296 -15.87 -1.48 10.92
C VAL A 296 -16.05 -2.27 12.22
N LEU A 297 -15.11 -3.18 12.53
CA LEU A 297 -15.14 -3.93 13.80
C LEU A 297 -15.06 -3.00 15.02
N SER A 298 -14.14 -2.03 14.98
CA SER A 298 -14.00 -1.04 16.06
C SER A 298 -15.27 -0.22 16.25
N LEU A 299 -15.86 0.29 15.17
CA LEU A 299 -17.12 1.06 15.21
C LEU A 299 -18.30 0.23 15.66
N SER A 300 -18.29 -1.09 15.46
CA SER A 300 -19.33 -2.01 15.91
C SER A 300 -19.29 -2.31 17.40
N ASP A 301 -18.23 -1.89 18.11
CA ASP A 301 -18.11 -2.11 19.55
C ASP A 301 -19.05 -1.19 20.34
N ARG A 302 -20.07 -1.76 20.93
CA ARG A 302 -21.09 -1.03 21.70
C ARG A 302 -20.51 -0.27 22.90
N ARG A 303 -19.37 -0.71 23.43
CA ARG A 303 -18.70 -0.07 24.58
C ARG A 303 -18.17 1.33 24.22
N LEU A 304 -17.87 1.59 22.95
CA LEU A 304 -17.45 2.91 22.47
C LEU A 304 -18.63 3.86 22.19
N ARG A 305 -19.83 3.30 21.98
CA ARG A 305 -21.05 4.08 21.69
C ARG A 305 -21.79 4.54 22.94
N LEU A 306 -21.59 3.85 24.06
CA LEU A 306 -22.28 4.15 25.33
C LEU A 306 -21.39 4.97 26.26
N GLY A 307 -20.84 6.09 25.78
CA GLY A 307 -20.41 7.21 26.61
C GLY A 307 -21.64 7.96 27.15
N VAL A 308 -22.63 7.25 27.71
CA VAL A 308 -23.74 7.87 28.41
C VAL A 308 -23.16 8.48 29.67
N ALA A 309 -23.28 9.82 29.80
CA ALA A 309 -23.04 10.54 31.00
C ALA A 309 -23.75 9.81 32.16
N ARG A 310 -22.98 9.25 33.07
CA ARG A 310 -23.50 8.81 34.36
C ARG A 310 -24.02 10.07 35.04
N THR A 311 -25.32 10.28 34.97
CA THR A 311 -26.00 11.25 35.85
C THR A 311 -25.53 10.97 37.25
N ARG A 312 -24.84 11.95 37.82
CA ARG A 312 -24.45 11.99 39.23
C ARG A 312 -25.76 11.84 40.02
N ARG A 313 -26.02 10.67 40.60
CA ARG A 313 -27.06 10.53 41.58
C ARG A 313 -26.69 11.50 42.72
N GLU A 314 -27.45 12.56 42.86
CA GLU A 314 -27.45 13.39 44.04
C GLU A 314 -27.74 12.46 45.23
N GLN A 315 -26.79 12.38 46.15
CA GLN A 315 -27.04 11.82 47.48
C GLN A 315 -28.00 12.79 48.18
N PRO A 316 -29.16 12.33 48.66
CA PRO A 316 -29.97 13.16 49.53
C PRO A 316 -29.20 13.42 50.83
N ALA A 317 -29.31 14.67 51.32
CA ALA A 317 -28.72 15.20 52.55
C ALA A 317 -29.24 14.49 53.80
#